data_ed1e4431b17051f00252e421ad8a9d49
#
_entry.id   ed1e4431b17051f00252e421ad8a9d49
#
_cell.length_a   1.000
_cell.length_b   1.000
_cell.length_c   1.000
_cell.angle_alpha   90.00
_cell.angle_beta   90.00
_cell.angle_gamma   90.00
#
_symmetry.space_group_name_H-M   'P 1'
#
loop_
_entity.id
_entity.type
_entity.pdbx_description
1 polymer ?
#
loop_
_entity_poly.entity_id
_entity_poly.type
_entity_poly.pdbx_seq_one_letter_code
_entity_poly.pdbx_strand_id
1 'polypeptide(L)'
;RRILMPATIMLQGAGSNVGKSVLVAGLCRHFSNAGLRVRPFKPQNMSNNAAVTADGGEIGRAQAMQARGCRAETSVHMNPVLLKPESETGSQVIVQGKRFGSMRAREYGSHKAELLPRVLESFDIVGRDADLVIVEGAGSPAEVNLRAGDIANMGFAVAADVPVVMVGDI
;
A
#
# COMPACT_ATOMS: atom_id res chain seq x y z
N ARG A 1 -21.84 3.91 -19.04
CA ARG A 1 -21.62 3.18 -17.76
C ARG A 1 -21.04 4.17 -16.78
N ARG A 2 -21.76 4.48 -15.71
CA ARG A 2 -21.19 5.20 -14.56
C ARG A 2 -20.09 4.30 -14.01
N ILE A 3 -18.83 4.74 -14.04
CA ILE A 3 -17.74 4.07 -13.34
C ILE A 3 -18.05 4.31 -11.86
N LEU A 4 -18.69 3.33 -11.22
CA LEU A 4 -18.84 3.34 -9.77
C LEU A 4 -17.45 3.11 -9.19
N MET A 5 -16.98 4.04 -8.40
CA MET A 5 -15.76 3.82 -7.61
C MET A 5 -15.94 2.58 -6.74
N PRO A 6 -14.93 1.72 -6.59
CA PRO A 6 -15.03 0.55 -5.74
C PRO A 6 -15.29 0.96 -4.29
N ALA A 7 -15.94 0.08 -3.52
CA ALA A 7 -15.90 0.23 -2.07
C ALA A 7 -14.44 0.17 -1.58
N THR A 8 -14.10 0.97 -0.58
CA THR A 8 -12.74 1.07 -0.08
C THR A 8 -12.72 1.04 1.44
N ILE A 9 -11.69 0.44 2.01
CA ILE A 9 -11.43 0.45 3.44
C ILE A 9 -9.92 0.37 3.68
N MET A 10 -9.43 1.13 4.65
CA MET A 10 -8.02 1.12 5.03
C MET A 10 -7.84 0.60 6.45
N LEU A 11 -6.95 -0.36 6.64
CA LEU A 11 -6.54 -0.86 7.93
C LEU A 11 -5.24 -0.17 8.35
N GLN A 12 -5.28 0.58 9.44
CA GLN A 12 -4.10 1.16 10.10
C GLN A 12 -3.90 0.47 11.44
N GLY A 13 -2.66 0.33 11.87
CA GLY A 13 -2.35 -0.36 13.13
C GLY A 13 -1.82 0.58 14.18
N ALA A 14 -2.15 0.35 15.45
CA ALA A 14 -1.56 1.06 16.58
C ALA A 14 -0.03 0.85 16.68
N GLY A 15 0.52 -0.18 15.97
CA GLY A 15 1.93 -0.49 15.90
C GLY A 15 2.31 -1.22 14.61
N SER A 16 3.62 -1.45 14.41
CA SER A 16 4.12 -2.10 13.19
C SER A 16 3.78 -3.59 13.10
N ASN A 17 3.69 -4.31 14.22
CA ASN A 17 3.56 -5.78 14.27
C ASN A 17 2.19 -6.27 14.79
N VAL A 18 1.15 -5.46 14.69
CA VAL A 18 -0.21 -5.79 15.15
C VAL A 18 -0.99 -6.73 14.21
N GLY A 19 -0.33 -7.35 13.23
CA GLY A 19 -0.94 -8.35 12.34
C GLY A 19 -1.71 -7.78 11.13
N LYS A 20 -1.57 -6.50 10.81
CA LYS A 20 -2.26 -5.85 9.66
C LYS A 20 -2.20 -6.67 8.37
N SER A 21 -1.01 -7.09 7.95
CA SER A 21 -0.82 -7.77 6.66
C SER A 21 -1.58 -9.10 6.57
N VAL A 22 -1.62 -9.85 7.67
CA VAL A 22 -2.36 -11.13 7.74
C VAL A 22 -3.86 -10.87 7.75
N LEU A 23 -4.32 -9.86 8.51
CA LEU A 23 -5.72 -9.49 8.56
C LEU A 23 -6.22 -9.02 7.19
N VAL A 24 -5.45 -8.17 6.50
CA VAL A 24 -5.77 -7.74 5.12
C VAL A 24 -5.83 -8.94 4.18
N ALA A 25 -4.88 -9.88 4.25
CA ALA A 25 -4.91 -11.09 3.43
C ALA A 25 -6.15 -11.96 3.71
N GLY A 26 -6.53 -12.10 4.97
CA GLY A 26 -7.73 -12.82 5.39
C GLY A 26 -9.01 -12.17 4.87
N LEU A 27 -9.15 -10.86 4.99
CA LEU A 27 -10.29 -10.11 4.46
C LEU A 27 -10.33 -10.18 2.92
N CYS A 28 -9.19 -10.05 2.25
CA CYS A 28 -9.08 -10.26 0.81
C CYS A 28 -9.64 -11.61 0.39
N ARG A 29 -9.26 -12.68 1.09
CA ARG A 29 -9.76 -14.04 0.82
C ARG A 29 -11.24 -14.17 1.14
N HIS A 30 -11.69 -13.64 2.27
CA HIS A 30 -13.09 -13.70 2.71
C HIS A 30 -14.02 -13.08 1.67
N PHE A 31 -13.78 -11.85 1.29
CA PHE A 31 -14.63 -11.14 0.32
C PHE A 31 -14.49 -11.70 -1.11
N SER A 32 -13.31 -12.21 -1.49
CA SER A 32 -13.16 -12.93 -2.75
C SER A 32 -13.96 -14.23 -2.78
N ASN A 33 -14.07 -14.95 -1.65
CA ASN A 33 -14.93 -16.14 -1.53
C ASN A 33 -16.42 -15.76 -1.61
N ALA A 34 -16.80 -14.56 -1.18
CA ALA A 34 -18.16 -14.02 -1.32
C ALA A 34 -18.49 -13.55 -2.75
N GLY A 35 -17.55 -13.71 -3.70
CA GLY A 35 -17.76 -13.39 -5.12
C GLY A 35 -17.37 -11.98 -5.53
N LEU A 36 -16.79 -11.15 -4.64
CA LEU A 36 -16.32 -9.82 -4.98
C LEU A 36 -14.95 -9.85 -5.68
N ARG A 37 -14.75 -8.96 -6.63
CA ARG A 37 -13.43 -8.67 -7.20
C ARG A 37 -12.68 -7.76 -6.23
N VAL A 38 -11.86 -8.36 -5.38
CA VAL A 38 -11.09 -7.64 -4.35
C VAL A 38 -9.69 -7.34 -4.86
N ARG A 39 -9.14 -6.20 -4.48
CA ARG A 39 -7.73 -5.85 -4.72
C ARG A 39 -7.09 -5.36 -3.44
N PRO A 40 -5.87 -5.79 -3.13
CA PRO A 40 -5.08 -5.22 -2.05
C PRO A 40 -4.37 -3.97 -2.52
N PHE A 41 -4.13 -3.04 -1.62
CA PHE A 41 -3.34 -1.85 -1.89
C PHE A 41 -2.51 -1.46 -0.66
N LYS A 42 -1.26 -1.09 -0.87
CA LYS A 42 -0.41 -0.50 0.16
C LYS A 42 0.35 0.68 -0.43
N PRO A 43 0.01 1.91 -0.05
CA PRO A 43 0.57 3.12 -0.64
C PRO A 43 2.11 3.12 -0.63
N GLN A 44 2.68 2.80 0.53
CA GLN A 44 4.13 2.72 0.73
C GLN A 44 4.46 1.49 1.58
N ASN A 45 5.51 0.77 1.20
CA ASN A 45 6.08 -0.31 2.00
C ASN A 45 7.59 -0.12 2.17
N MET A 46 8.13 -0.58 3.30
CA MET A 46 9.57 -0.65 3.54
C MET A 46 9.92 -2.12 3.78
N SER A 47 10.63 -2.73 2.83
CA SER A 47 10.97 -4.15 2.93
C SER A 47 12.06 -4.54 1.92
N ASN A 48 13.03 -5.33 2.34
CA ASN A 48 13.94 -6.05 1.43
C ASN A 48 13.31 -7.34 0.87
N ASN A 49 12.16 -7.75 1.41
CA ASN A 49 11.47 -8.95 1.00
C ASN A 49 10.43 -8.63 -0.07
N ALA A 50 10.84 -8.70 -1.32
CA ALA A 50 10.03 -8.38 -2.48
C ALA A 50 9.57 -9.63 -3.24
N ALA A 51 8.57 -9.46 -4.09
CA ALA A 51 8.09 -10.44 -5.05
C ALA A 51 7.93 -9.77 -6.42
N VAL A 52 8.29 -10.49 -7.47
CA VAL A 52 8.10 -10.05 -8.86
C VAL A 52 6.60 -10.00 -9.19
N THR A 53 6.19 -8.98 -9.92
CA THR A 53 4.82 -8.80 -10.39
C THR A 53 4.64 -9.31 -11.82
N ALA A 54 3.39 -9.60 -12.21
CA ALA A 54 3.05 -10.06 -13.55
C ALA A 54 3.38 -9.01 -14.63
N ASP A 55 3.33 -7.73 -14.28
CA ASP A 55 3.66 -6.59 -15.14
C ASP A 55 5.17 -6.21 -15.14
N GLY A 56 6.03 -7.08 -14.60
CA GLY A 56 7.49 -7.00 -14.76
C GLY A 56 8.21 -6.09 -13.77
N GLY A 57 7.58 -5.73 -12.66
CA GLY A 57 8.20 -4.98 -11.56
C GLY A 57 8.29 -5.80 -10.27
N GLU A 58 8.30 -5.10 -9.14
CA GLU A 58 8.34 -5.73 -7.82
C GLU A 58 7.45 -4.99 -6.81
N ILE A 59 6.89 -5.75 -5.86
CA ILE A 59 6.11 -5.28 -4.72
C ILE A 59 6.57 -5.98 -3.44
N GLY A 60 6.18 -5.47 -2.29
CA GLY A 60 6.42 -6.17 -1.03
C GLY A 60 5.78 -7.57 -1.04
N ARG A 61 6.46 -8.56 -0.47
CA ARG A 61 5.97 -9.96 -0.43
C ARG A 61 4.61 -10.09 0.27
N ALA A 62 4.34 -9.26 1.28
CA ALA A 62 3.04 -9.23 1.94
C ALA A 62 1.90 -8.89 0.96
N GLN A 63 2.11 -7.93 0.06
CA GLN A 63 1.12 -7.54 -0.95
C GLN A 63 0.95 -8.63 -2.01
N ALA A 64 2.01 -9.36 -2.36
CA ALA A 64 1.88 -10.55 -3.22
C ALA A 64 1.05 -11.67 -2.55
N MET A 65 1.21 -11.87 -1.25
CA MET A 65 0.35 -12.78 -0.47
C MET A 65 -1.10 -12.33 -0.46
N GLN A 66 -1.35 -11.04 -0.26
CA GLN A 66 -2.69 -10.44 -0.29
C GLN A 66 -3.34 -10.57 -1.68
N ALA A 67 -2.58 -10.37 -2.76
CA ALA A 67 -3.06 -10.60 -4.14
C ALA A 67 -3.50 -12.06 -4.36
N ARG A 68 -2.73 -13.03 -3.84
CA ARG A 68 -3.14 -14.44 -3.83
C ARG A 68 -4.42 -14.66 -3.01
N GLY A 69 -4.57 -13.94 -1.89
CA GLY A 69 -5.81 -13.90 -1.12
C GLY A 69 -7.00 -13.49 -2.00
N CYS A 70 -6.84 -12.43 -2.77
CA CYS A 70 -7.83 -11.93 -3.72
C CYS A 70 -8.03 -12.79 -4.98
N ARG A 71 -7.21 -13.81 -5.23
CA ARG A 71 -7.12 -14.54 -6.51
C ARG A 71 -6.82 -13.60 -7.69
N ALA A 72 -6.05 -12.56 -7.45
CA ALA A 72 -5.66 -11.56 -8.42
C ALA A 72 -4.19 -11.75 -8.84
N GLU A 73 -3.88 -11.42 -10.08
CA GLU A 73 -2.50 -11.26 -10.51
C GLU A 73 -1.84 -10.07 -9.79
N THR A 74 -0.55 -10.18 -9.53
CA THR A 74 0.21 -9.11 -8.91
C THR A 74 0.49 -7.99 -9.91
N SER A 75 0.39 -6.74 -9.45
CA SER A 75 0.74 -5.55 -10.22
C SER A 75 1.56 -4.60 -9.37
N VAL A 76 2.46 -3.85 -10.00
CA VAL A 76 3.25 -2.79 -9.35
C VAL A 76 2.37 -1.73 -8.69
N HIS A 77 1.16 -1.55 -9.18
CA HIS A 77 0.19 -0.59 -8.64
C HIS A 77 -0.39 -1.01 -7.28
N MET A 78 -0.28 -2.28 -6.89
CA MET A 78 -0.72 -2.74 -5.55
C MET A 78 0.18 -2.24 -4.42
N ASN A 79 1.44 -1.87 -4.74
CA ASN A 79 2.38 -1.27 -3.80
C ASN A 79 3.27 -0.26 -4.58
N PRO A 80 2.74 0.92 -4.91
CA PRO A 80 3.39 1.85 -5.83
C PRO A 80 4.70 2.43 -5.32
N VAL A 81 4.91 2.52 -4.01
CA VAL A 81 6.17 2.97 -3.41
C VAL A 81 6.74 1.88 -2.53
N LEU A 82 7.88 1.32 -2.95
CA LEU A 82 8.64 0.33 -2.18
C LEU A 82 10.01 0.89 -1.84
N LEU A 83 10.30 0.94 -0.54
CA LEU A 83 11.59 1.33 0.00
C LEU A 83 12.37 0.06 0.37
N LYS A 84 13.53 -0.14 -0.24
CA LYS A 84 14.44 -1.25 0.06
C LYS A 84 15.65 -0.69 0.81
N PRO A 85 15.77 -0.91 2.14
CA PRO A 85 16.94 -0.48 2.88
C PRO A 85 18.23 -1.05 2.28
N GLU A 86 19.19 -0.17 1.96
CA GLU A 86 20.52 -0.54 1.43
C GLU A 86 21.62 -0.40 2.49
N SER A 87 21.42 0.51 3.46
CA SER A 87 22.34 0.81 4.55
C SER A 87 21.58 1.30 5.76
N GLU A 88 22.27 1.56 6.86
CA GLU A 88 21.65 2.11 8.07
C GLU A 88 20.93 3.44 7.85
N THR A 89 21.29 4.20 6.82
CA THR A 89 20.78 5.56 6.59
C THR A 89 20.11 5.77 5.23
N GLY A 90 20.12 4.78 4.34
CA GLY A 90 19.65 4.93 2.98
C GLY A 90 18.75 3.78 2.52
N SER A 91 17.91 4.09 1.54
CA SER A 91 17.03 3.12 0.88
C SER A 91 17.01 3.34 -0.62
N GLN A 92 16.98 2.25 -1.37
CA GLN A 92 16.56 2.30 -2.76
C GLN A 92 15.06 2.53 -2.81
N VAL A 93 14.65 3.55 -3.56
CA VAL A 93 13.25 3.93 -3.76
C VAL A 93 12.80 3.39 -5.11
N ILE A 94 11.74 2.57 -5.09
CA ILE A 94 11.10 2.02 -6.28
C ILE A 94 9.71 2.62 -6.35
N VAL A 95 9.36 3.21 -7.49
CA VAL A 95 8.06 3.84 -7.74
C VAL A 95 7.41 3.16 -8.94
N GLN A 96 6.22 2.61 -8.74
CA GLN A 96 5.46 1.89 -9.78
C GLN A 96 6.33 0.86 -10.52
N GLY A 97 7.10 0.08 -9.76
CA GLY A 97 7.99 -0.97 -10.27
C GLY A 97 9.31 -0.50 -10.87
N LYS A 98 9.58 0.80 -10.95
CA LYS A 98 10.80 1.35 -11.52
C LYS A 98 11.68 1.99 -10.45
N ARG A 99 13.00 1.80 -10.57
CA ARG A 99 13.94 2.47 -9.68
C ARG A 99 13.84 3.99 -9.87
N PHE A 100 13.50 4.68 -8.81
CA PHE A 100 13.43 6.15 -8.75
C PHE A 100 14.77 6.74 -8.31
N GLY A 101 15.45 6.11 -7.35
CA GLY A 101 16.77 6.52 -6.87
C GLY A 101 17.16 5.77 -5.59
N SER A 102 18.33 6.12 -5.05
CA SER A 102 18.74 5.74 -3.70
C SER A 102 18.85 7.01 -2.86
N MET A 103 18.20 7.06 -1.72
CA MET A 103 18.02 8.28 -0.93
C MET A 103 18.16 8.01 0.56
N ARG A 104 18.66 9.00 1.29
CA ARG A 104 18.56 9.03 2.74
C ARG A 104 17.13 9.40 3.17
N ALA A 105 16.76 9.04 4.39
CA ALA A 105 15.41 9.29 4.92
C ALA A 105 14.98 10.77 4.81
N ARG A 106 15.89 11.71 5.03
CA ARG A 106 15.63 13.15 4.92
C ARG A 106 15.33 13.58 3.47
N GLU A 107 16.09 13.06 2.50
CA GLU A 107 15.90 13.34 1.08
C GLU A 107 14.57 12.75 0.60
N TYR A 108 14.28 11.52 1.00
CA TYR A 108 13.00 10.88 0.72
C TYR A 108 11.82 11.72 1.23
N GLY A 109 11.94 12.29 2.43
CA GLY A 109 10.92 13.17 3.00
C GLY A 109 10.53 14.34 2.09
N SER A 110 11.50 14.94 1.38
CA SER A 110 11.25 16.07 0.44
C SER A 110 10.53 15.64 -0.84
N HIS A 111 10.62 14.37 -1.25
CA HIS A 111 9.95 13.84 -2.44
C HIS A 111 8.52 13.33 -2.20
N LYS A 112 8.07 13.24 -0.96
CA LYS A 112 6.74 12.68 -0.64
C LYS A 112 5.60 13.43 -1.33
N ALA A 113 5.67 14.75 -1.44
CA ALA A 113 4.66 15.55 -2.13
C ALA A 113 4.57 15.21 -3.63
N GLU A 114 5.71 14.88 -4.26
CA GLU A 114 5.76 14.43 -5.65
C GLU A 114 5.25 13.00 -5.82
N LEU A 115 5.43 12.16 -4.80
CA LEU A 115 5.04 10.76 -4.84
C LEU A 115 3.54 10.54 -4.62
N LEU A 116 2.86 11.40 -3.87
CA LEU A 116 1.43 11.25 -3.57
C LEU A 116 0.56 11.17 -4.84
N PRO A 117 0.74 12.02 -5.88
CA PRO A 117 -0.01 11.87 -7.13
C PRO A 117 0.17 10.50 -7.80
N ARG A 118 1.38 9.93 -7.77
CA ARG A 118 1.67 8.60 -8.33
C ARG A 118 1.02 7.48 -7.52
N VAL A 119 0.92 7.66 -6.20
CA VAL A 119 0.22 6.74 -5.30
C VAL A 119 -1.28 6.75 -5.62
N LEU A 120 -1.88 7.93 -5.77
CA LEU A 120 -3.30 8.09 -6.12
C LEU A 120 -3.60 7.54 -7.51
N GLU A 121 -2.74 7.79 -8.51
CA GLU A 121 -2.86 7.19 -9.85
C GLU A 121 -2.88 5.65 -9.77
N SER A 122 -1.98 5.07 -8.99
CA SER A 122 -1.93 3.61 -8.81
C SER A 122 -3.16 3.09 -8.09
N PHE A 123 -3.69 3.82 -7.12
CA PHE A 123 -4.93 3.48 -6.42
C PHE A 123 -6.12 3.45 -7.39
N ASP A 124 -6.24 4.46 -8.26
CA ASP A 124 -7.25 4.52 -9.29
C ASP A 124 -7.14 3.35 -10.28
N ILE A 125 -5.91 3.00 -10.71
CA ILE A 125 -5.66 1.87 -11.60
C ILE A 125 -6.13 0.55 -10.95
N VAL A 126 -5.76 0.32 -9.70
CA VAL A 126 -6.17 -0.88 -8.94
C VAL A 126 -7.69 -0.94 -8.76
N GLY A 127 -8.32 0.22 -8.59
CA GLY A 127 -9.77 0.33 -8.38
C GLY A 127 -10.63 0.06 -9.62
N ARG A 128 -10.10 0.25 -10.84
CA ARG A 128 -10.90 0.18 -12.11
C ARG A 128 -11.68 -1.11 -12.29
N ASP A 129 -11.09 -2.23 -11.91
CA ASP A 129 -11.66 -3.57 -12.08
C ASP A 129 -12.00 -4.23 -10.73
N ALA A 130 -12.13 -3.46 -9.68
CA ALA A 130 -12.44 -3.92 -8.34
C ALA A 130 -13.87 -3.56 -7.93
N ASP A 131 -14.48 -4.42 -7.12
CA ASP A 131 -15.69 -4.11 -6.36
C ASP A 131 -15.31 -3.59 -4.96
N LEU A 132 -14.13 -4.03 -4.45
CA LEU A 132 -13.60 -3.64 -3.14
C LEU A 132 -12.07 -3.51 -3.21
N VAL A 133 -11.52 -2.40 -2.69
CA VAL A 133 -10.09 -2.23 -2.45
C VAL A 133 -9.84 -2.22 -0.94
N ILE A 134 -8.97 -3.11 -0.47
CA ILE A 134 -8.54 -3.17 0.93
C ILE A 134 -7.14 -2.60 1.03
N VAL A 135 -7.01 -1.49 1.74
CA VAL A 135 -5.76 -0.75 1.88
C VAL A 135 -5.07 -1.11 3.19
N GLU A 136 -3.77 -1.35 3.14
CA GLU A 136 -2.93 -1.52 4.33
C GLU A 136 -2.08 -0.27 4.58
N GLY A 137 -2.20 0.32 5.77
CA GLY A 137 -1.32 1.38 6.23
C GLY A 137 0.09 0.89 6.56
N ALA A 138 1.04 1.79 6.60
CA ALA A 138 2.44 1.51 6.94
C ALA A 138 2.79 2.01 8.34
N GLY A 139 3.43 1.17 9.17
CA GLY A 139 3.83 1.53 10.52
C GLY A 139 2.64 1.90 11.42
N SER A 140 2.80 2.92 12.24
CA SER A 140 1.78 3.46 13.14
C SER A 140 1.42 4.90 12.77
N PRO A 141 0.14 5.28 12.68
CA PRO A 141 -0.30 6.66 12.48
C PRO A 141 -0.03 7.54 13.73
N ALA A 142 0.31 6.93 14.87
CA ALA A 142 0.64 7.65 16.10
C ALA A 142 2.01 8.34 16.08
N GLU A 143 2.87 8.03 15.10
CA GLU A 143 4.15 8.70 14.90
C GLU A 143 3.95 10.13 14.38
N VAL A 144 3.74 11.05 15.30
CA VAL A 144 3.38 12.47 15.03
C VAL A 144 4.39 13.16 14.10
N ASN A 145 5.66 12.76 14.17
CA ASN A 145 6.74 13.33 13.37
C ASN A 145 6.65 12.99 11.87
N LEU A 146 5.81 12.03 11.48
CA LEU A 146 5.65 11.59 10.10
C LEU A 146 4.40 12.14 9.40
N ARG A 147 3.61 13.00 10.07
CA ARG A 147 2.35 13.54 9.52
C ARG A 147 2.55 14.47 8.34
N ALA A 148 3.61 15.30 8.35
CA ALA A 148 3.89 16.20 7.24
C ALA A 148 4.27 15.40 5.98
N GLY A 149 3.45 15.51 4.93
CA GLY A 149 3.65 14.79 3.68
C GLY A 149 3.44 13.28 3.78
N ASP A 150 2.62 12.80 4.73
CA ASP A 150 2.29 11.37 4.85
C ASP A 150 1.58 10.86 3.59
N ILE A 151 2.17 9.85 2.95
CA ILE A 151 1.62 9.19 1.77
C ILE A 151 1.18 7.73 2.07
N ALA A 152 1.34 7.29 3.31
CA ALA A 152 1.23 5.88 3.70
C ALA A 152 0.04 5.59 4.62
N ASN A 153 -0.44 6.58 5.36
CA ASN A 153 -1.49 6.44 6.36
C ASN A 153 -2.58 7.50 6.19
N MET A 154 -2.76 8.41 7.17
CA MET A 154 -3.85 9.39 7.12
C MET A 154 -3.73 10.39 5.97
N GLY A 155 -2.51 10.76 5.54
CA GLY A 155 -2.34 11.64 4.39
C GLY A 155 -2.87 11.01 3.10
N PHE A 156 -2.62 9.72 2.88
CA PHE A 156 -3.25 8.97 1.79
C PHE A 156 -4.76 8.82 2.00
N ALA A 157 -5.19 8.41 3.20
CA ALA A 157 -6.61 8.15 3.47
C ALA A 157 -7.48 9.40 3.22
N VAL A 158 -7.01 10.58 3.64
CA VAL A 158 -7.70 11.86 3.41
C VAL A 158 -7.69 12.23 1.92
N ALA A 159 -6.54 12.07 1.24
CA ALA A 159 -6.42 12.43 -0.17
C ALA A 159 -7.27 11.54 -1.10
N ALA A 160 -7.45 10.28 -0.72
CA ALA A 160 -8.21 9.28 -1.48
C ALA A 160 -9.66 9.09 -0.97
N ASP A 161 -10.08 9.82 0.06
CA ASP A 161 -11.39 9.69 0.72
C ASP A 161 -11.71 8.25 1.16
N VAL A 162 -10.74 7.60 1.82
CA VAL A 162 -10.85 6.20 2.24
C VAL A 162 -11.15 6.12 3.74
N PRO A 163 -12.23 5.44 4.15
CA PRO A 163 -12.52 5.19 5.57
C PRO A 163 -11.46 4.31 6.22
N VAL A 164 -11.13 4.61 7.48
CA VAL A 164 -10.05 3.95 8.23
C VAL A 164 -10.60 3.14 9.39
N VAL A 165 -10.10 1.90 9.53
CA VAL A 165 -10.28 1.03 10.68
C VAL A 165 -8.94 0.88 11.40
N MET A 166 -8.95 1.14 12.71
CA MET A 166 -7.78 0.94 13.55
C MET A 166 -7.69 -0.49 14.06
N VAL A 167 -6.52 -1.08 13.91
CA VAL A 167 -6.18 -2.41 14.44
C VAL A 167 -5.27 -2.23 15.63
N GLY A 168 -5.73 -2.62 16.80
CA GLY A 168 -4.97 -2.62 18.06
C GLY A 168 -4.53 -4.02 18.45
N ASP A 169 -3.46 -4.10 19.23
CA ASP A 169 -3.04 -5.29 19.99
C ASP A 169 -3.49 -5.11 21.43
N ILE A 170 -3.95 -6.19 22.06
CA ILE A 170 -4.47 -6.23 23.43
C ILE A 170 -3.64 -7.16 24.30
#